data_5a2cdd3e0b9a039d5dc6d10ef6e5d4cd
#
_entry.id   5a2cdd3e0b9a039d5dc6d10ef6e5d4cd
#
_cell.length_a   1.000
_cell.length_b   1.000
_cell.length_c   1.000
_cell.angle_alpha   90.00
_cell.angle_beta   90.00
_cell.angle_gamma   90.00
#
_symmetry.space_group_name_H-M   'P 1'
#
loop_
_entity.id
_entity.type
_entity.pdbx_description
1 polymer ?
#
loop_
_entity_poly.entity_id
_entity_poly.type
_entity_poly.pdbx_seq_one_letter_code
_entity_poly.pdbx_strand_id
1 'polypeptide(L)'
;MLHHFKKYILFSFLLSLIFLLYDCKSDTPATTNTIKTEAPKGMVWVEGKTFLQGAKASDKYAMPREKPAHQVTVDGFYIDVTEVTNAQFKAFVEATNYVTVAERKIDWEKMKSQLPAGTPKPHDSILQPGSLIFNKNVNAVVNMNNYTQWWTWKIGANWRHPYGPGSSIEGKDNYPVVHVALEDALAYCKWANRRLPTEAEWEAAAQGNQTDAIFTWGNDATILNANANTWQGVFPTKNESKDGFEFIAEVKSYPPNSIGLYDMLGNVWELTSDLFHVNYYKQLDTTSPILNPKGAAKSYSPSNPYQVEHVMKGGSFLCHDSYCASFRISAKMGVTVDSGSDHMGFRTVATPEMLSK
;
A
#
# COMPACT_ATOMS: atom_id res chain seq x y z
N MET A 1 88.52 7.31 -29.47
CA MET A 1 87.15 7.76 -29.54
C MET A 1 86.18 6.57 -29.39
N LEU A 2 86.29 5.88 -28.23
CA LEU A 2 85.45 4.71 -27.93
C LEU A 2 85.49 4.38 -26.47
N HIS A 3 85.02 5.27 -25.56
CA HIS A 3 85.00 4.95 -24.13
C HIS A 3 83.98 5.69 -23.30
N HIS A 4 82.89 6.23 -23.92
CA HIS A 4 81.83 6.95 -23.19
C HIS A 4 80.39 6.46 -23.46
N PHE A 5 80.22 5.23 -23.93
CA PHE A 5 78.87 4.74 -24.31
C PHE A 5 78.31 3.60 -23.42
N LYS A 6 78.95 3.31 -22.30
CA LYS A 6 78.56 2.17 -21.38
C LYS A 6 77.95 2.56 -20.04
N LYS A 7 77.71 3.85 -19.76
CA LYS A 7 77.19 4.28 -18.47
C LYS A 7 75.71 4.71 -18.41
N TYR A 8 75.00 4.76 -19.52
CA TYR A 8 73.61 5.23 -19.54
C TYR A 8 72.52 4.17 -19.77
N ILE A 9 72.91 2.89 -19.90
CA ILE A 9 71.94 1.79 -20.15
C ILE A 9 71.52 1.12 -18.83
N LEU A 10 72.20 1.33 -17.70
CA LEU A 10 71.86 0.67 -16.40
C LEU A 10 70.95 1.50 -15.49
N PHE A 11 70.66 2.75 -15.82
CA PHE A 11 69.78 3.63 -15.03
C PHE A 11 68.33 3.72 -15.55
N SER A 12 68.05 3.17 -16.73
CA SER A 12 66.74 3.22 -17.33
C SER A 12 65.85 2.01 -17.04
N PHE A 13 66.39 0.95 -16.37
CA PHE A 13 65.67 -0.28 -16.05
C PHE A 13 65.18 -0.37 -14.59
N LEU A 14 65.53 0.59 -13.73
CA LEU A 14 65.12 0.60 -12.34
C LEU A 14 63.96 1.55 -12.04
N LEU A 15 63.44 2.31 -13.05
CA LEU A 15 62.33 3.24 -12.90
C LEU A 15 60.99 2.72 -13.47
N SER A 16 60.99 1.50 -14.05
CA SER A 16 59.82 0.88 -14.68
C SER A 16 59.11 -0.15 -13.79
N LEU A 17 59.51 -0.34 -12.53
CA LEU A 17 58.95 -1.41 -11.67
C LEU A 17 58.21 -0.87 -10.43
N ILE A 18 57.84 0.43 -10.40
CA ILE A 18 57.09 1.03 -9.26
C ILE A 18 55.66 1.42 -9.65
N PHE A 19 55.20 1.08 -10.84
CA PHE A 19 53.84 1.48 -11.30
C PHE A 19 52.86 0.32 -11.44
N LEU A 20 52.99 -0.76 -10.66
CA LEU A 20 52.05 -1.91 -10.71
C LEU A 20 51.65 -2.40 -9.33
N LEU A 21 51.21 -1.53 -8.42
CA LEU A 21 50.45 -1.93 -7.21
C LEU A 21 49.53 -0.76 -6.80
N TYR A 22 48.75 -0.17 -7.75
CA TYR A 22 47.48 0.45 -7.37
C TYR A 22 46.43 -0.62 -7.52
N ASP A 23 46.23 -1.36 -6.43
CA ASP A 23 45.10 -2.24 -6.24
C ASP A 23 43.82 -1.37 -6.22
N CYS A 24 43.09 -1.36 -7.33
CA CYS A 24 41.72 -0.86 -7.32
C CYS A 24 40.93 -1.76 -6.39
N LYS A 25 40.83 -1.37 -5.12
CA LYS A 25 39.72 -1.85 -4.30
C LYS A 25 38.44 -1.45 -5.02
N SER A 26 37.84 -2.37 -5.74
CA SER A 26 36.45 -2.32 -6.08
C SER A 26 35.69 -2.36 -4.75
N ASP A 27 35.14 -1.24 -4.33
CA ASP A 27 34.13 -1.20 -3.29
C ASP A 27 32.92 -1.97 -3.83
N THR A 28 32.95 -3.27 -3.64
CA THR A 28 31.76 -4.11 -3.71
C THR A 28 30.83 -3.59 -2.60
N PRO A 29 29.61 -3.14 -2.91
CA PRO A 29 28.69 -2.74 -1.87
C PRO A 29 28.58 -3.90 -0.89
N ALA A 30 28.84 -3.65 0.38
CA ALA A 30 28.68 -4.63 1.44
C ALA A 30 27.25 -5.13 1.39
N THR A 31 27.08 -6.34 0.90
CA THR A 31 25.85 -7.10 1.09
C THR A 31 25.72 -7.26 2.60
N THR A 32 24.91 -6.44 3.23
CA THR A 32 24.50 -6.65 4.61
C THR A 32 23.81 -8.01 4.61
N ASN A 33 24.48 -9.04 5.10
CA ASN A 33 23.88 -10.33 5.42
C ASN A 33 22.83 -10.06 6.50
N THR A 34 21.62 -9.71 6.08
CA THR A 34 20.48 -9.60 6.98
C THR A 34 20.23 -11.01 7.53
N ILE A 35 20.47 -11.21 8.81
CA ILE A 35 20.25 -12.50 9.47
C ILE A 35 18.74 -12.75 9.35
N LYS A 36 18.37 -13.69 8.48
CA LYS A 36 16.98 -14.11 8.27
C LYS A 36 16.54 -14.85 9.52
N THR A 37 15.76 -14.21 10.36
CA THR A 37 15.10 -14.86 11.50
C THR A 37 13.97 -15.76 10.98
N GLU A 38 13.50 -16.71 11.80
CA GLU A 38 12.30 -17.48 11.46
C GLU A 38 11.13 -16.52 11.20
N ALA A 39 10.39 -16.76 10.12
CA ALA A 39 9.29 -15.90 9.75
C ALA A 39 8.20 -15.91 10.85
N PRO A 40 7.72 -14.75 11.30
CA PRO A 40 6.60 -14.70 12.23
C PRO A 40 5.39 -15.44 11.67
N LYS A 41 4.59 -16.04 12.55
CA LYS A 41 3.36 -16.72 12.13
C LYS A 41 2.48 -15.79 11.28
N GLY A 42 2.09 -16.27 10.11
CA GLY A 42 1.24 -15.52 9.17
C GLY A 42 1.97 -14.49 8.33
N MET A 43 3.30 -14.46 8.35
CA MET A 43 4.11 -13.59 7.49
C MET A 43 4.99 -14.40 6.53
N VAL A 44 5.39 -13.77 5.43
CA VAL A 44 6.35 -14.30 4.47
C VAL A 44 7.47 -13.28 4.27
N TRP A 45 8.68 -13.78 3.98
CA TRP A 45 9.84 -12.97 3.66
C TRP A 45 9.77 -12.45 2.22
N VAL A 46 9.95 -11.15 2.05
CA VAL A 46 10.16 -10.49 0.76
C VAL A 46 11.65 -10.18 0.65
N GLU A 47 12.32 -10.76 -0.34
CA GLU A 47 13.73 -10.45 -0.59
C GLU A 47 13.90 -9.00 -1.02
N GLY A 48 14.95 -8.36 -0.49
CA GLY A 48 15.34 -7.02 -0.94
C GLY A 48 15.65 -7.02 -2.43
N LYS A 49 15.16 -6.03 -3.15
CA LYS A 49 15.34 -5.94 -4.60
C LYS A 49 15.30 -4.52 -5.12
N THR A 50 15.93 -4.33 -6.28
CA THR A 50 15.72 -3.15 -7.12
C THR A 50 14.67 -3.48 -8.18
N PHE A 51 13.66 -2.62 -8.32
CA PHE A 51 12.57 -2.82 -9.28
C PHE A 51 12.03 -1.49 -9.81
N LEU A 52 11.21 -1.57 -10.86
CA LEU A 52 10.54 -0.41 -11.43
C LEU A 52 9.21 -0.19 -10.69
N GLN A 53 9.16 0.83 -9.82
CA GLN A 53 7.94 1.29 -9.14
C GLN A 53 7.12 2.19 -10.06
N GLY A 54 5.79 2.09 -9.96
CA GLY A 54 4.85 2.89 -10.75
C GLY A 54 4.38 2.18 -12.01
N ALA A 55 3.58 2.92 -12.81
CA ALA A 55 2.84 2.32 -13.92
C ALA A 55 3.73 1.96 -15.10
N LYS A 56 3.54 0.75 -15.61
CA LYS A 56 4.17 0.25 -16.82
C LYS A 56 3.67 1.03 -18.05
N ALA A 57 4.50 1.15 -19.10
CA ALA A 57 4.12 1.83 -20.32
C ALA A 57 2.93 1.17 -21.04
N SER A 58 2.79 -0.15 -20.90
CA SER A 58 1.70 -0.95 -21.45
C SER A 58 0.38 -0.84 -20.67
N ASP A 59 0.39 -0.26 -19.47
CA ASP A 59 -0.80 -0.14 -18.64
C ASP A 59 -1.72 1.00 -19.12
N LYS A 60 -2.78 0.63 -19.86
CA LYS A 60 -3.76 1.56 -20.43
C LYS A 60 -4.61 2.31 -19.40
N TYR A 61 -4.70 1.79 -18.16
CA TYR A 61 -5.46 2.41 -17.07
C TYR A 61 -4.60 3.28 -16.16
N ALA A 62 -3.30 3.38 -16.43
CA ALA A 62 -2.36 4.12 -15.59
C ALA A 62 -2.70 5.60 -15.46
N MET A 63 -2.88 6.05 -14.25
CA MET A 63 -3.19 7.44 -13.91
C MET A 63 -1.91 8.31 -13.84
N PRO A 64 -2.01 9.64 -14.06
CA PRO A 64 -0.85 10.55 -13.98
C PRO A 64 -0.08 10.49 -12.65
N ARG A 65 -0.76 10.17 -11.54
CA ARG A 65 -0.16 10.02 -10.20
C ARG A 65 0.72 8.77 -10.04
N GLU A 66 0.60 7.83 -10.97
CA GLU A 66 1.36 6.59 -11.00
C GLU A 66 2.62 6.72 -11.89
N LYS A 67 2.85 7.89 -12.50
CA LYS A 67 3.89 8.15 -13.49
C LYS A 67 4.79 9.32 -13.12
N PRO A 68 6.05 9.32 -13.56
CA PRO A 68 6.75 8.27 -14.33
C PRO A 68 7.09 7.05 -13.45
N ALA A 69 7.18 5.88 -14.07
CA ALA A 69 7.79 4.75 -13.42
C ALA A 69 9.30 5.00 -13.23
N HIS A 70 9.85 4.56 -12.10
CA HIS A 70 11.23 4.86 -11.71
C HIS A 70 11.83 3.71 -10.88
N GLN A 71 13.16 3.63 -10.87
CA GLN A 71 13.87 2.59 -10.13
C GLN A 71 13.88 2.88 -8.64
N VAL A 72 13.50 1.89 -7.84
CA VAL A 72 13.63 1.90 -6.39
C VAL A 72 14.30 0.64 -5.90
N THR A 73 14.99 0.73 -4.77
CA THR A 73 15.55 -0.42 -4.05
C THR A 73 14.91 -0.50 -2.68
N VAL A 74 14.40 -1.65 -2.31
CA VAL A 74 13.92 -1.93 -0.96
C VAL A 74 14.77 -3.02 -0.32
N ASP A 75 15.05 -2.90 0.97
CA ASP A 75 15.65 -3.97 1.76
C ASP A 75 14.66 -5.12 1.96
N GLY A 76 15.13 -6.27 2.43
CA GLY A 76 14.26 -7.40 2.74
C GLY A 76 13.43 -7.15 4.01
N PHE A 77 12.20 -7.66 4.01
CA PHE A 77 11.25 -7.51 5.13
C PHE A 77 10.26 -8.67 5.17
N TYR A 78 9.61 -8.86 6.31
CA TYR A 78 8.45 -9.74 6.45
C TYR A 78 7.17 -8.96 6.20
N ILE A 79 6.18 -9.57 5.54
CA ILE A 79 4.85 -9.00 5.29
C ILE A 79 3.76 -10.02 5.63
N ASP A 80 2.63 -9.57 6.13
CA ASP A 80 1.46 -10.41 6.36
C ASP A 80 1.01 -11.09 5.05
N VAL A 81 0.72 -12.38 5.14
CA VAL A 81 0.28 -13.19 3.99
C VAL A 81 -1.06 -12.70 3.42
N THR A 82 -1.90 -12.11 4.26
CA THR A 82 -3.21 -11.54 3.93
C THR A 82 -3.36 -10.16 4.56
N GLU A 83 -4.45 -9.48 4.29
CA GLU A 83 -4.92 -8.35 5.10
C GLU A 83 -5.13 -8.81 6.56
N VAL A 84 -5.04 -7.88 7.50
CA VAL A 84 -5.39 -8.14 8.91
C VAL A 84 -6.85 -8.52 9.00
N THR A 85 -7.12 -9.68 9.63
CA THR A 85 -8.47 -10.23 9.73
C THR A 85 -9.23 -9.71 10.94
N ASN A 86 -10.56 -9.89 10.94
CA ASN A 86 -11.42 -9.59 12.08
C ASN A 86 -10.96 -10.30 13.36
N ALA A 87 -10.55 -11.58 13.26
CA ALA A 87 -10.03 -12.32 14.41
C ALA A 87 -8.75 -11.69 14.98
N GLN A 88 -7.81 -11.28 14.12
CA GLN A 88 -6.57 -10.64 14.54
C GLN A 88 -6.82 -9.27 15.18
N PHE A 89 -7.68 -8.46 14.55
CA PHE A 89 -8.03 -7.14 15.08
C PHE A 89 -8.83 -7.24 16.39
N LYS A 90 -9.71 -8.23 16.51
CA LYS A 90 -10.43 -8.54 17.75
C LYS A 90 -9.46 -8.85 18.88
N ALA A 91 -8.44 -9.68 18.66
CA ALA A 91 -7.42 -10.00 19.66
C ALA A 91 -6.67 -8.74 20.14
N PHE A 92 -6.33 -7.82 19.21
CA PHE A 92 -5.75 -6.52 19.57
C PHE A 92 -6.68 -5.70 20.47
N VAL A 93 -7.94 -5.55 20.07
CA VAL A 93 -8.91 -4.75 20.84
C VAL A 93 -9.16 -5.35 22.21
N GLU A 94 -9.29 -6.68 22.33
CA GLU A 94 -9.48 -7.38 23.62
C GLU A 94 -8.26 -7.23 24.53
N ALA A 95 -7.05 -7.26 23.97
CA ALA A 95 -5.82 -7.10 24.76
C ALA A 95 -5.57 -5.66 25.25
N THR A 96 -6.12 -4.65 24.55
CA THR A 96 -5.77 -3.24 24.79
C THR A 96 -6.96 -2.38 25.22
N ASN A 97 -8.19 -2.88 25.10
CA ASN A 97 -9.43 -2.12 25.22
C ASN A 97 -9.48 -0.90 24.27
N TYR A 98 -8.86 -1.05 23.09
CA TYR A 98 -8.79 0.02 22.11
C TYR A 98 -10.18 0.37 21.56
N VAL A 99 -10.45 1.67 21.43
CA VAL A 99 -11.69 2.20 20.84
C VAL A 99 -11.30 2.83 19.50
N THR A 100 -11.84 2.33 18.39
CA THR A 100 -11.51 2.81 17.04
C THR A 100 -12.06 4.20 16.76
N VAL A 101 -11.49 4.87 15.76
CA VAL A 101 -11.95 6.21 15.33
C VAL A 101 -13.44 6.20 15.01
N ALA A 102 -13.93 5.17 14.34
CA ALA A 102 -15.35 5.01 14.00
C ALA A 102 -16.29 4.84 15.21
N GLU A 103 -15.74 4.45 16.37
CA GLU A 103 -16.49 4.28 17.63
C GLU A 103 -16.44 5.52 18.54
N ARG A 104 -15.61 6.52 18.18
CA ARG A 104 -15.43 7.75 18.98
C ARG A 104 -16.39 8.85 18.54
N LYS A 105 -16.74 9.71 19.50
CA LYS A 105 -17.47 10.93 19.17
C LYS A 105 -16.63 11.83 18.24
N ILE A 106 -17.24 12.37 17.21
CA ILE A 106 -16.58 13.29 16.27
C ILE A 106 -16.23 14.58 17.00
N ASP A 107 -14.95 14.95 16.96
CA ASP A 107 -14.45 16.24 17.43
C ASP A 107 -14.60 17.28 16.30
N TRP A 108 -15.58 18.17 16.47
CA TRP A 108 -15.87 19.20 15.48
C TRP A 108 -14.69 20.16 15.27
N GLU A 109 -13.96 20.55 16.31
CA GLU A 109 -12.86 21.50 16.16
C GLU A 109 -11.70 20.88 15.37
N LYS A 110 -11.43 19.60 15.58
CA LYS A 110 -10.47 18.86 14.75
C LYS A 110 -10.98 18.70 13.30
N MET A 111 -12.24 18.31 13.12
CA MET A 111 -12.84 18.15 11.79
C MET A 111 -12.87 19.48 11.03
N LYS A 112 -13.25 20.58 11.68
CA LYS A 112 -13.33 21.91 11.10
C LYS A 112 -12.01 22.40 10.50
N SER A 113 -10.87 22.02 11.10
CA SER A 113 -9.54 22.38 10.58
C SER A 113 -9.24 21.78 9.21
N GLN A 114 -9.99 20.78 8.78
CA GLN A 114 -9.86 20.06 7.52
C GLN A 114 -10.92 20.47 6.49
N LEU A 115 -11.66 21.53 6.77
CA LEU A 115 -12.74 22.03 5.92
C LEU A 115 -12.45 23.48 5.49
N PRO A 116 -13.10 23.95 4.42
CA PRO A 116 -13.01 25.36 4.02
C PRO A 116 -13.35 26.30 5.17
N ALA A 117 -12.62 27.43 5.26
CA ALA A 117 -12.89 28.45 6.28
C ALA A 117 -14.35 28.93 6.21
N GLY A 118 -14.99 29.05 7.39
CA GLY A 118 -16.39 29.45 7.49
C GLY A 118 -17.41 28.32 7.31
N THR A 119 -16.97 27.06 7.15
CA THR A 119 -17.91 25.93 7.14
C THR A 119 -18.73 25.88 8.43
N PRO A 120 -20.08 25.92 8.36
CA PRO A 120 -20.92 25.90 9.55
C PRO A 120 -20.89 24.53 10.22
N LYS A 121 -20.97 24.53 11.56
CA LYS A 121 -21.09 23.27 12.31
C LYS A 121 -22.39 22.56 11.97
N PRO A 122 -22.36 21.29 11.55
CA PRO A 122 -23.57 20.50 11.38
C PRO A 122 -24.30 20.29 12.72
N HIS A 123 -25.57 19.88 12.65
CA HIS A 123 -26.30 19.50 13.85
C HIS A 123 -25.64 18.31 14.55
N ASP A 124 -25.60 18.29 15.87
CA ASP A 124 -24.90 17.27 16.68
C ASP A 124 -25.40 15.82 16.41
N SER A 125 -26.65 15.67 15.93
CA SER A 125 -27.18 14.37 15.51
C SER A 125 -26.43 13.74 14.31
N ILE A 126 -25.71 14.56 13.51
CA ILE A 126 -24.92 14.11 12.36
C ILE A 126 -23.49 13.79 12.82
N LEU A 127 -23.00 14.48 13.86
CA LEU A 127 -21.66 14.31 14.44
C LEU A 127 -21.58 13.12 15.41
N GLN A 128 -22.27 12.03 15.06
CA GLN A 128 -22.25 10.79 15.84
C GLN A 128 -21.19 9.83 15.30
N PRO A 129 -20.63 8.95 16.16
CA PRO A 129 -19.73 7.89 15.73
C PRO A 129 -20.30 7.09 14.55
N GLY A 130 -19.46 6.79 13.60
CA GLY A 130 -19.87 6.06 12.40
C GLY A 130 -18.75 5.96 11.38
N SER A 131 -19.08 5.49 10.19
CA SER A 131 -18.15 5.32 9.09
C SER A 131 -18.87 5.36 7.75
N LEU A 132 -18.11 5.54 6.66
CA LEU A 132 -18.64 5.47 5.30
C LEU A 132 -18.96 4.02 4.92
N ILE A 133 -20.13 3.83 4.33
CA ILE A 133 -20.54 2.57 3.73
C ILE A 133 -20.97 2.76 2.29
N PHE A 134 -20.73 1.75 1.47
CA PHE A 134 -21.32 1.66 0.14
C PHE A 134 -22.83 1.40 0.25
N ASN A 135 -23.60 2.21 -0.46
CA ASN A 135 -25.05 2.05 -0.53
C ASN A 135 -25.42 0.92 -1.50
N LYS A 136 -25.78 -0.24 -0.98
CA LYS A 136 -26.14 -1.42 -1.76
C LYS A 136 -27.44 -1.28 -2.58
N ASN A 137 -28.23 -0.24 -2.33
CA ASN A 137 -29.51 -0.02 -2.96
C ASN A 137 -29.47 1.08 -4.05
N VAL A 138 -28.31 1.32 -4.63
CA VAL A 138 -28.17 2.27 -5.74
C VAL A 138 -28.76 1.66 -7.01
N ASN A 139 -29.85 2.24 -7.49
CA ASN A 139 -30.55 1.78 -8.69
C ASN A 139 -30.20 2.58 -9.94
N ALA A 140 -29.75 3.83 -9.76
CA ALA A 140 -29.34 4.71 -10.85
C ALA A 140 -28.33 5.75 -10.35
N VAL A 141 -27.42 6.16 -11.23
CA VAL A 141 -26.46 7.24 -11.00
C VAL A 141 -26.57 8.24 -12.12
N VAL A 142 -26.81 9.51 -11.77
CA VAL A 142 -26.95 10.60 -12.74
C VAL A 142 -25.59 11.16 -13.15
N ASN A 143 -24.63 11.19 -12.21
CA ASN A 143 -23.31 11.77 -12.45
C ASN A 143 -22.25 10.95 -11.71
N MET A 144 -21.41 10.25 -12.46
CA MET A 144 -20.32 9.41 -11.93
C MET A 144 -19.23 10.21 -11.18
N ASN A 145 -19.17 11.52 -11.33
CA ASN A 145 -18.26 12.38 -10.56
C ASN A 145 -18.81 12.74 -9.17
N ASN A 146 -20.08 12.45 -8.91
CA ASN A 146 -20.71 12.67 -7.61
C ASN A 146 -20.83 11.37 -6.82
N TYR A 147 -19.77 11.01 -6.10
CA TYR A 147 -19.70 9.80 -5.30
C TYR A 147 -20.68 9.74 -4.12
N THR A 148 -21.27 10.87 -3.70
CA THR A 148 -22.29 10.89 -2.63
C THR A 148 -23.57 10.14 -3.01
N GLN A 149 -23.76 9.78 -4.28
CA GLN A 149 -24.89 8.99 -4.76
C GLN A 149 -24.80 7.51 -4.32
N TRP A 150 -23.60 7.00 -4.03
CA TRP A 150 -23.39 5.61 -3.58
C TRP A 150 -22.56 5.49 -2.31
N TRP A 151 -22.14 6.61 -1.69
CA TRP A 151 -21.51 6.61 -0.38
C TRP A 151 -22.43 7.25 0.65
N THR A 152 -22.54 6.62 1.81
CA THR A 152 -23.38 7.12 2.91
C THR A 152 -22.62 7.05 4.23
N TRP A 153 -22.64 8.15 4.98
CA TRP A 153 -22.22 8.11 6.39
C TRP A 153 -23.25 7.33 7.19
N LYS A 154 -22.83 6.22 7.80
CA LYS A 154 -23.67 5.36 8.61
C LYS A 154 -23.32 5.47 10.08
N ILE A 155 -24.21 6.07 10.86
CA ILE A 155 -24.08 6.15 12.32
C ILE A 155 -24.03 4.73 12.90
N GLY A 156 -23.05 4.48 13.78
CA GLY A 156 -22.81 3.20 14.42
C GLY A 156 -22.13 2.15 13.53
N ALA A 157 -21.78 2.47 12.27
CA ALA A 157 -20.93 1.61 11.46
C ALA A 157 -19.50 1.65 12.00
N ASN A 158 -18.90 0.50 12.24
CA ASN A 158 -17.55 0.30 12.73
C ASN A 158 -17.09 -1.14 12.42
N TRP A 159 -15.89 -1.52 12.81
CA TRP A 159 -15.34 -2.82 12.51
C TRP A 159 -16.17 -4.01 13.05
N ARG A 160 -16.92 -3.85 14.17
CA ARG A 160 -17.83 -4.88 14.71
C ARG A 160 -19.19 -4.91 14.04
N HIS A 161 -19.62 -3.75 13.55
CA HIS A 161 -20.95 -3.51 12.96
C HIS A 161 -20.80 -2.86 11.58
N PRO A 162 -20.32 -3.61 10.54
CA PRO A 162 -19.90 -3.01 9.26
C PRO A 162 -20.99 -2.24 8.51
N TYR A 163 -22.24 -2.55 8.75
CA TYR A 163 -23.40 -1.86 8.14
C TYR A 163 -24.23 -1.09 9.18
N GLY A 164 -23.65 -0.75 10.32
CA GLY A 164 -24.29 -0.06 11.43
C GLY A 164 -24.95 -1.01 12.44
N PRO A 165 -25.68 -0.45 13.43
CA PRO A 165 -26.35 -1.22 14.47
C PRO A 165 -27.26 -2.30 13.86
N GLY A 166 -27.15 -3.53 14.37
CA GLY A 166 -27.88 -4.70 13.84
C GLY A 166 -27.10 -5.53 12.83
N SER A 167 -25.96 -5.06 12.36
CA SER A 167 -24.99 -5.90 11.64
C SER A 167 -23.93 -6.47 12.60
N SER A 168 -23.28 -7.58 12.21
CA SER A 168 -22.28 -8.26 13.03
C SER A 168 -21.18 -8.88 12.18
N ILE A 169 -20.00 -9.04 12.77
CA ILE A 169 -18.90 -9.84 12.23
C ILE A 169 -18.89 -11.28 12.78
N GLU A 170 -19.92 -11.70 13.49
CA GLU A 170 -20.04 -13.07 13.98
C GLU A 170 -19.96 -14.06 12.81
N GLY A 171 -19.10 -15.09 12.94
CA GLY A 171 -18.81 -16.04 11.89
C GLY A 171 -17.95 -15.50 10.73
N LYS A 172 -17.39 -14.27 10.87
CA LYS A 172 -16.54 -13.62 9.86
C LYS A 172 -15.10 -13.40 10.34
N ASP A 173 -14.57 -14.33 11.10
CA ASP A 173 -13.22 -14.24 11.67
C ASP A 173 -12.13 -14.09 10.62
N ASN A 174 -12.29 -14.73 9.46
CA ASN A 174 -11.34 -14.73 8.35
C ASN A 174 -11.60 -13.61 7.31
N TYR A 175 -12.54 -12.72 7.53
CA TYR A 175 -12.72 -11.56 6.66
C TYR A 175 -11.73 -10.46 7.05
N PRO A 176 -11.25 -9.64 6.08
CA PRO A 176 -10.46 -8.46 6.42
C PRO A 176 -11.21 -7.55 7.38
N VAL A 177 -10.50 -6.97 8.34
CA VAL A 177 -11.07 -5.89 9.15
C VAL A 177 -11.24 -4.66 8.28
N VAL A 178 -12.39 -4.01 8.39
CA VAL A 178 -12.74 -2.77 7.69
C VAL A 178 -13.21 -1.69 8.66
N HIS A 179 -13.49 -0.50 8.16
CA HIS A 179 -13.82 0.69 8.99
C HIS A 179 -12.70 1.11 9.94
N VAL A 180 -11.45 0.83 9.55
CA VAL A 180 -10.26 1.23 10.29
C VAL A 180 -9.68 2.49 9.66
N ALA A 181 -9.41 3.50 10.49
CA ALA A 181 -8.67 4.69 10.10
C ALA A 181 -7.15 4.43 10.23
N LEU A 182 -6.32 5.35 9.72
CA LEU A 182 -4.87 5.23 9.83
C LEU A 182 -4.42 5.11 11.30
N GLU A 183 -5.01 5.87 12.21
CA GLU A 183 -4.71 5.81 13.66
C GLU A 183 -4.94 4.41 14.22
N ASP A 184 -6.03 3.74 13.82
CA ASP A 184 -6.37 2.40 14.27
C ASP A 184 -5.35 1.36 13.77
N ALA A 185 -4.98 1.46 12.50
CA ALA A 185 -3.97 0.59 11.89
C ALA A 185 -2.59 0.78 12.56
N LEU A 186 -2.19 2.02 12.85
CA LEU A 186 -0.94 2.31 13.55
C LEU A 186 -0.95 1.80 15.01
N ALA A 187 -2.10 1.89 15.70
CA ALA A 187 -2.25 1.33 17.05
C ALA A 187 -2.12 -0.19 17.05
N TYR A 188 -2.75 -0.87 16.09
CA TYR A 188 -2.55 -2.30 15.87
C TYR A 188 -1.08 -2.65 15.60
N CYS A 189 -0.44 -1.93 14.69
CA CYS A 189 0.97 -2.13 14.35
C CYS A 189 1.87 -2.02 15.60
N LYS A 190 1.66 -1.00 16.42
CA LYS A 190 2.42 -0.80 17.67
C LYS A 190 2.24 -1.97 18.64
N TRP A 191 1.00 -2.44 18.83
CA TRP A 191 0.71 -3.59 19.68
C TRP A 191 1.37 -4.88 19.19
N ALA A 192 1.33 -5.10 17.87
CA ALA A 192 1.89 -6.30 17.25
C ALA A 192 3.41 -6.25 17.06
N ASN A 193 4.10 -5.17 17.48
CA ASN A 193 5.50 -4.90 17.16
C ASN A 193 5.79 -4.93 15.65
N ARG A 194 4.94 -4.26 14.86
CA ARG A 194 4.96 -4.18 13.41
C ARG A 194 4.77 -2.75 12.93
N ARG A 195 4.79 -2.53 11.64
CA ARG A 195 4.47 -1.25 11.02
C ARG A 195 3.66 -1.44 9.73
N LEU A 196 3.09 -0.37 9.21
CA LEU A 196 2.55 -0.38 7.85
C LEU A 196 3.69 -0.50 6.82
N PRO A 197 3.45 -1.13 5.66
CA PRO A 197 4.38 -1.10 4.54
C PRO A 197 4.53 0.33 4.00
N THR A 198 5.68 0.65 3.42
CA THR A 198 5.77 1.78 2.49
C THR A 198 5.09 1.41 1.17
N GLU A 199 4.74 2.40 0.36
CA GLU A 199 4.20 2.16 -0.99
C GLU A 199 5.15 1.28 -1.81
N ALA A 200 6.46 1.54 -1.74
CA ALA A 200 7.47 0.75 -2.45
C ALA A 200 7.57 -0.69 -1.95
N GLU A 201 7.54 -0.92 -0.65
CA GLU A 201 7.53 -2.27 -0.07
C GLU A 201 6.26 -3.04 -0.49
N TRP A 202 5.12 -2.37 -0.47
CA TRP A 202 3.86 -2.97 -0.90
C TRP A 202 3.93 -3.39 -2.38
N GLU A 203 4.42 -2.51 -3.29
CA GLU A 203 4.57 -2.84 -4.71
C GLU A 203 5.60 -3.95 -4.95
N ALA A 204 6.74 -3.93 -4.22
CA ALA A 204 7.75 -4.99 -4.28
C ALA A 204 7.14 -6.36 -3.91
N ALA A 205 6.34 -6.39 -2.85
CA ALA A 205 5.64 -7.59 -2.39
C ALA A 205 4.57 -8.05 -3.40
N ALA A 206 3.77 -7.12 -3.92
CA ALA A 206 2.73 -7.42 -4.91
C ALA A 206 3.30 -7.98 -6.22
N GLN A 207 4.43 -7.45 -6.70
CA GLN A 207 5.13 -8.00 -7.87
C GLN A 207 5.65 -9.42 -7.63
N GLY A 208 6.02 -9.76 -6.38
CA GLY A 208 6.65 -11.04 -6.09
C GLY A 208 7.92 -11.24 -6.93
N ASN A 209 8.00 -12.37 -7.65
CA ASN A 209 9.13 -12.69 -8.53
C ASN A 209 8.98 -12.15 -9.97
N GLN A 210 7.91 -11.41 -10.27
CA GLN A 210 7.69 -10.85 -11.60
C GLN A 210 8.41 -9.52 -11.77
N THR A 211 8.85 -9.20 -12.99
CA THR A 211 9.63 -8.00 -13.27
C THR A 211 8.85 -6.93 -14.03
N ASP A 212 7.82 -7.31 -14.79
CA ASP A 212 7.05 -6.38 -15.64
C ASP A 212 5.56 -6.75 -15.66
N ALA A 213 4.96 -6.86 -14.47
CA ALA A 213 3.58 -7.24 -14.31
C ALA A 213 2.70 -6.03 -13.96
N ILE A 214 1.52 -5.97 -14.58
CA ILE A 214 0.44 -5.04 -14.22
C ILE A 214 -0.34 -5.59 -13.03
N PHE A 215 -0.53 -6.92 -13.00
CA PHE A 215 -1.25 -7.64 -11.97
C PHE A 215 -0.33 -8.64 -11.25
N THR A 216 -0.74 -9.13 -10.10
CA THR A 216 0.03 -10.11 -9.31
C THR A 216 0.20 -11.47 -10.00
N TRP A 217 -0.60 -11.74 -11.03
CA TRP A 217 -0.56 -12.96 -11.87
C TRP A 217 0.05 -12.71 -13.26
N GLY A 218 0.50 -11.50 -13.58
CA GLY A 218 1.09 -11.12 -14.87
C GLY A 218 0.35 -10.00 -15.58
N ASN A 219 0.11 -10.13 -16.89
CA ASN A 219 -0.46 -9.06 -17.72
C ASN A 219 -1.82 -9.43 -18.34
N ASP A 220 -2.32 -10.63 -18.10
CA ASP A 220 -3.60 -11.08 -18.63
C ASP A 220 -4.78 -10.58 -17.79
N ALA A 221 -5.48 -9.55 -18.27
CA ALA A 221 -6.67 -9.01 -17.62
C ALA A 221 -7.91 -9.93 -17.77
N THR A 222 -7.89 -10.91 -18.67
CA THR A 222 -9.07 -11.77 -18.92
C THR A 222 -9.37 -12.73 -17.78
N ILE A 223 -8.36 -13.02 -16.94
CA ILE A 223 -8.48 -13.91 -15.77
C ILE A 223 -8.67 -13.13 -14.45
N LEU A 224 -8.99 -11.84 -14.49
CA LEU A 224 -9.19 -10.99 -13.31
C LEU A 224 -10.17 -11.63 -12.30
N ASN A 225 -11.33 -12.09 -12.75
CA ASN A 225 -12.37 -12.66 -11.88
C ASN A 225 -11.95 -13.96 -11.16
N ALA A 226 -10.92 -14.65 -11.65
CA ALA A 226 -10.38 -15.84 -11.02
C ALA A 226 -9.23 -15.52 -10.04
N ASN A 227 -8.77 -14.28 -9.97
CA ASN A 227 -7.58 -13.88 -9.23
C ASN A 227 -7.78 -12.72 -8.25
N ALA A 228 -8.93 -12.03 -8.31
CA ALA A 228 -9.18 -10.88 -7.44
C ALA A 228 -10.69 -10.63 -7.25
N ASN A 229 -11.07 -10.25 -6.05
CA ASN A 229 -12.42 -9.77 -5.73
C ASN A 229 -12.56 -8.31 -6.18
N THR A 230 -13.34 -8.10 -7.24
CA THR A 230 -13.57 -6.79 -7.85
C THR A 230 -15.02 -6.66 -8.30
N TRP A 231 -15.45 -5.48 -8.70
CA TRP A 231 -16.81 -5.29 -9.23
C TRP A 231 -16.92 -5.80 -10.68
N GLN A 232 -17.97 -6.56 -10.98
CA GLN A 232 -18.29 -7.01 -12.33
C GLN A 232 -19.71 -6.57 -12.72
N GLY A 233 -19.86 -6.05 -13.93
CA GLY A 233 -21.15 -5.58 -14.45
C GLY A 233 -21.22 -4.07 -14.53
N VAL A 234 -22.25 -3.44 -13.99
CA VAL A 234 -22.46 -1.99 -14.11
C VAL A 234 -22.24 -1.31 -12.76
N PHE A 235 -21.06 -0.69 -12.59
CA PHE A 235 -20.77 0.06 -11.37
C PHE A 235 -21.56 1.38 -11.34
N PRO A 236 -22.15 1.77 -10.20
CA PRO A 236 -22.25 1.08 -8.91
C PRO A 236 -23.61 0.41 -8.70
N THR A 237 -24.36 0.12 -9.75
CA THR A 237 -25.77 -0.27 -9.67
C THR A 237 -26.02 -1.77 -9.73
N LYS A 238 -25.14 -2.54 -10.37
CA LYS A 238 -25.30 -3.98 -10.54
C LYS A 238 -23.95 -4.69 -10.51
N ASN A 239 -23.69 -5.43 -9.45
CA ASN A 239 -22.60 -6.41 -9.43
C ASN A 239 -23.14 -7.76 -9.92
N GLU A 240 -22.45 -8.36 -10.89
CA GLU A 240 -22.81 -9.68 -11.44
C GLU A 240 -22.12 -10.83 -10.68
N SER A 241 -21.24 -10.51 -9.73
CA SER A 241 -20.55 -11.45 -8.84
C SER A 241 -19.89 -12.63 -9.57
N LYS A 242 -19.29 -12.35 -10.75
CA LYS A 242 -18.63 -13.39 -11.58
C LYS A 242 -17.37 -13.95 -10.93
N ASP A 243 -16.82 -13.22 -9.97
CA ASP A 243 -15.69 -13.62 -9.15
C ASP A 243 -16.09 -14.48 -7.93
N GLY A 244 -17.40 -14.65 -7.69
CA GLY A 244 -17.96 -15.47 -6.61
C GLY A 244 -18.47 -14.65 -5.42
N PHE A 245 -18.22 -13.34 -5.36
CA PHE A 245 -18.59 -12.49 -4.23
C PHE A 245 -19.32 -11.22 -4.68
N GLU A 246 -20.37 -10.87 -3.97
CA GLU A 246 -21.09 -9.61 -4.20
C GLU A 246 -20.35 -8.42 -3.58
N PHE A 247 -19.72 -8.65 -2.43
CA PHE A 247 -18.98 -7.67 -1.65
C PHE A 247 -17.66 -8.27 -1.15
N ILE A 248 -17.24 -7.91 0.07
CA ILE A 248 -15.99 -8.39 0.70
C ILE A 248 -15.95 -9.93 0.78
N ALA A 249 -14.81 -10.52 0.47
CA ALA A 249 -14.53 -11.95 0.56
C ALA A 249 -13.71 -12.30 1.81
N GLU A 250 -13.74 -13.57 2.22
CA GLU A 250 -12.76 -14.09 3.16
C GLU A 250 -11.34 -13.99 2.56
N VAL A 251 -10.35 -13.75 3.39
CA VAL A 251 -8.95 -13.78 2.94
C VAL A 251 -8.60 -15.15 2.36
N LYS A 252 -7.73 -15.18 1.35
CA LYS A 252 -7.32 -16.40 0.63
C LYS A 252 -8.42 -17.03 -0.22
N SER A 253 -9.43 -16.27 -0.62
CA SER A 253 -10.43 -16.76 -1.56
C SER A 253 -9.90 -16.92 -2.98
N TYR A 254 -8.76 -16.33 -3.30
CA TYR A 254 -8.10 -16.38 -4.61
C TYR A 254 -6.69 -16.94 -4.52
N PRO A 255 -6.08 -17.33 -5.66
CA PRO A 255 -4.70 -17.81 -5.69
C PRO A 255 -3.72 -16.75 -5.20
N PRO A 256 -2.64 -17.15 -4.48
CA PRO A 256 -1.60 -16.24 -4.06
C PRO A 256 -0.72 -15.81 -5.25
N ASN A 257 0.01 -14.70 -5.07
CA ASN A 257 1.09 -14.36 -5.98
C ASN A 257 2.29 -15.32 -5.85
N SER A 258 3.34 -15.09 -6.66
CA SER A 258 4.50 -15.98 -6.76
C SER A 258 5.33 -16.16 -5.48
N ILE A 259 5.09 -15.36 -4.43
CA ILE A 259 5.76 -15.45 -3.12
C ILE A 259 4.79 -15.80 -1.98
N GLY A 260 3.57 -16.23 -2.31
CA GLY A 260 2.59 -16.71 -1.35
C GLY A 260 1.73 -15.62 -0.68
N LEU A 261 1.65 -14.42 -1.25
CA LEU A 261 0.77 -13.35 -0.77
C LEU A 261 -0.60 -13.41 -1.44
N TYR A 262 -1.65 -13.33 -0.65
CA TYR A 262 -3.03 -13.35 -1.09
C TYR A 262 -3.64 -11.95 -1.09
N ASP A 263 -4.65 -11.78 -1.92
CA ASP A 263 -5.55 -10.61 -1.91
C ASP A 263 -4.84 -9.25 -2.07
N MET A 264 -3.63 -9.27 -2.71
CA MET A 264 -2.88 -8.04 -2.96
C MET A 264 -3.61 -7.10 -3.93
N LEU A 265 -4.56 -7.62 -4.72
CA LEU A 265 -5.41 -6.84 -5.63
C LEU A 265 -6.87 -7.18 -5.40
N GLY A 266 -7.73 -6.15 -5.31
CA GLY A 266 -9.15 -6.30 -4.99
C GLY A 266 -9.41 -6.44 -3.50
N ASN A 267 -10.50 -7.03 -3.13
CA ASN A 267 -11.02 -7.25 -1.78
C ASN A 267 -11.12 -5.95 -0.97
N VAL A 268 -10.10 -5.53 -0.24
CA VAL A 268 -10.10 -4.23 0.43
C VAL A 268 -8.87 -3.41 0.10
N TRP A 269 -9.01 -2.09 0.02
CA TRP A 269 -7.88 -1.18 -0.03
C TRP A 269 -6.98 -1.34 1.18
N GLU A 270 -5.67 -1.22 0.99
CA GLU A 270 -4.68 -1.39 2.03
C GLU A 270 -3.92 -0.09 2.32
N LEU A 271 -3.96 0.34 3.57
CA LEU A 271 -3.23 1.51 4.05
C LEU A 271 -1.72 1.29 3.99
N THR A 272 -0.99 2.31 3.55
CA THR A 272 0.47 2.38 3.64
C THR A 272 0.93 3.53 4.55
N SER A 273 2.23 3.57 4.86
CA SER A 273 2.80 4.64 5.70
C SER A 273 3.01 5.95 4.96
N ASP A 274 2.97 5.95 3.63
CA ASP A 274 3.38 7.07 2.79
C ASP A 274 2.31 8.14 2.70
N LEU A 275 2.71 9.41 2.76
CA LEU A 275 1.84 10.52 2.46
C LEU A 275 1.50 10.54 0.96
N PHE A 276 0.23 10.72 0.65
CA PHE A 276 -0.24 10.86 -0.73
C PHE A 276 0.09 12.24 -1.29
N HIS A 277 0.78 12.25 -2.44
CA HIS A 277 1.04 13.48 -3.20
C HIS A 277 0.89 13.18 -4.68
N VAL A 278 -0.11 13.79 -5.33
CA VAL A 278 -0.53 13.47 -6.70
C VAL A 278 0.59 13.63 -7.75
N ASN A 279 1.59 14.47 -7.49
CA ASN A 279 2.73 14.72 -8.36
C ASN A 279 4.06 14.20 -7.81
N TYR A 280 4.05 13.32 -6.78
CA TYR A 280 5.28 12.89 -6.10
C TYR A 280 6.31 12.31 -7.07
N TYR A 281 5.92 11.37 -7.91
CA TYR A 281 6.84 10.70 -8.84
C TYR A 281 7.50 11.64 -9.86
N LYS A 282 6.83 12.77 -10.20
CA LYS A 282 7.39 13.80 -11.09
C LYS A 282 8.47 14.67 -10.44
N GLN A 283 8.58 14.63 -9.12
CA GLN A 283 9.51 15.44 -8.33
C GLN A 283 10.77 14.67 -7.92
N LEU A 284 10.82 13.37 -8.23
CA LEU A 284 11.91 12.49 -7.84
C LEU A 284 13.13 12.71 -8.75
N ASP A 285 14.31 12.69 -8.14
CA ASP A 285 15.54 12.47 -8.88
C ASP A 285 15.65 10.96 -9.18
N THR A 286 15.56 10.62 -10.45
CA THR A 286 15.56 9.24 -10.94
C THR A 286 16.84 8.87 -11.68
N THR A 287 17.92 9.63 -11.49
CA THR A 287 19.24 9.34 -12.10
C THR A 287 19.88 8.07 -11.56
N SER A 288 19.49 7.66 -10.36
CA SER A 288 19.86 6.38 -9.73
C SER A 288 18.65 5.78 -8.99
N PRO A 289 18.66 4.47 -8.67
CA PRO A 289 17.60 3.85 -7.87
C PRO A 289 17.45 4.54 -6.51
N ILE A 290 16.21 4.86 -6.13
CA ILE A 290 15.91 5.48 -4.82
C ILE A 290 15.89 4.38 -3.77
N LEU A 291 16.74 4.51 -2.74
CA LEU A 291 16.88 3.51 -1.69
C LEU A 291 15.82 3.70 -0.60
N ASN A 292 15.05 2.65 -0.32
CA ASN A 292 14.04 2.59 0.75
C ASN A 292 13.15 3.84 0.82
N PRO A 293 12.47 4.24 -0.28
CA PRO A 293 11.68 5.46 -0.29
C PRO A 293 10.61 5.47 0.80
N LYS A 294 10.39 6.63 1.40
CA LYS A 294 9.42 6.86 2.49
C LYS A 294 8.23 7.73 2.05
N GLY A 295 8.02 7.87 0.74
CA GLY A 295 6.97 8.70 0.19
C GLY A 295 7.27 10.20 0.23
N ALA A 296 6.25 11.00 -0.04
CA ALA A 296 6.34 12.45 -0.07
C ALA A 296 6.51 13.03 1.34
N ALA A 297 7.26 14.14 1.46
CA ALA A 297 7.40 14.85 2.73
C ALA A 297 6.14 15.60 3.17
N LYS A 298 5.21 15.86 2.22
CA LYS A 298 3.92 16.52 2.47
C LYS A 298 2.84 15.89 1.60
N SER A 299 1.63 15.77 2.15
CA SER A 299 0.45 15.40 1.37
C SER A 299 0.05 16.54 0.44
N TYR A 300 -0.37 16.19 -0.79
CA TYR A 300 -0.95 17.14 -1.73
C TYR A 300 -1.95 16.46 -2.67
N SER A 301 -3.19 16.90 -2.57
CA SER A 301 -4.29 16.47 -3.42
C SER A 301 -5.16 17.67 -3.80
N PRO A 302 -5.26 18.06 -5.07
CA PRO A 302 -6.13 19.17 -5.50
C PRO A 302 -7.61 18.94 -5.18
N SER A 303 -8.04 17.68 -5.10
CA SER A 303 -9.42 17.31 -4.72
C SER A 303 -9.69 17.46 -3.22
N ASN A 304 -8.64 17.40 -2.37
CA ASN A 304 -8.74 17.50 -0.91
C ASN A 304 -7.66 18.45 -0.34
N PRO A 305 -7.68 19.74 -0.69
CA PRO A 305 -6.58 20.65 -0.39
C PRO A 305 -6.41 20.97 1.10
N TYR A 306 -7.39 20.66 1.93
CA TYR A 306 -7.41 20.93 3.37
C TYR A 306 -7.10 19.70 4.23
N GLN A 307 -6.95 18.52 3.61
CA GLN A 307 -6.80 17.26 4.33
C GLN A 307 -5.43 16.65 4.09
N VAL A 308 -4.93 15.95 5.11
CA VAL A 308 -3.76 15.09 4.97
C VAL A 308 -4.24 13.72 4.49
N GLU A 309 -3.68 13.26 3.38
CA GLU A 309 -3.97 11.94 2.82
C GLU A 309 -2.75 11.03 2.86
N HIS A 310 -2.98 9.75 3.09
CA HIS A 310 -2.00 8.67 2.94
C HIS A 310 -2.31 7.84 1.70
N VAL A 311 -1.28 7.16 1.21
CA VAL A 311 -1.41 6.24 0.08
C VAL A 311 -2.12 4.97 0.52
N MET A 312 -3.11 4.54 -0.25
CA MET A 312 -3.67 3.20 -0.19
C MET A 312 -3.48 2.47 -1.51
N LYS A 313 -3.35 1.15 -1.45
CA LYS A 313 -2.97 0.25 -2.54
C LYS A 313 -3.97 -0.88 -2.74
N GLY A 314 -3.87 -1.57 -3.87
CA GLY A 314 -4.55 -2.83 -4.16
C GLY A 314 -5.92 -2.72 -4.79
N GLY A 315 -6.64 -1.63 -4.55
CA GLY A 315 -8.06 -1.55 -4.93
C GLY A 315 -8.95 -2.33 -3.99
N SER A 316 -10.21 -2.50 -4.34
CA SER A 316 -11.19 -3.22 -3.52
C SER A 316 -12.25 -3.92 -4.36
N PHE A 317 -13.16 -4.63 -3.70
CA PHE A 317 -14.34 -5.25 -4.32
C PHE A 317 -15.26 -4.24 -5.05
N LEU A 318 -15.11 -2.94 -4.83
CA LEU A 318 -15.84 -1.88 -5.54
C LEU A 318 -15.08 -1.36 -6.77
N CYS A 319 -13.89 -1.85 -7.07
CA CYS A 319 -13.12 -1.37 -8.21
C CYS A 319 -13.59 -2.02 -9.51
N HIS A 320 -13.92 -1.17 -10.50
CA HIS A 320 -14.31 -1.56 -11.85
C HIS A 320 -13.51 -0.76 -12.87
N ASP A 321 -13.25 -1.33 -14.05
CA ASP A 321 -12.42 -0.72 -15.08
C ASP A 321 -13.00 0.60 -15.63
N SER A 322 -14.32 0.75 -15.63
CA SER A 322 -14.99 1.98 -16.06
C SER A 322 -14.94 3.11 -15.04
N TYR A 323 -14.54 2.86 -13.78
CA TYR A 323 -14.57 3.85 -12.71
C TYR A 323 -13.21 4.08 -12.08
N CYS A 324 -12.56 3.06 -11.52
CA CYS A 324 -11.29 3.27 -10.82
C CYS A 324 -10.14 2.38 -11.29
N ALA A 325 -10.38 1.20 -11.87
CA ALA A 325 -9.39 0.22 -12.35
C ALA A 325 -8.18 0.03 -11.41
N SER A 326 -8.38 0.15 -10.10
CA SER A 326 -7.27 0.22 -9.13
C SER A 326 -6.78 -1.15 -8.64
N PHE A 327 -7.30 -2.23 -9.21
CA PHE A 327 -6.82 -3.60 -9.04
C PHE A 327 -5.53 -3.86 -9.87
N ARG A 328 -4.55 -2.95 -9.77
CA ARG A 328 -3.24 -3.00 -10.47
C ARG A 328 -2.12 -2.69 -9.48
N ILE A 329 -0.97 -3.29 -9.66
CA ILE A 329 0.17 -3.14 -8.73
C ILE A 329 0.56 -1.66 -8.55
N SER A 330 0.61 -0.89 -9.66
CA SER A 330 1.00 0.53 -9.62
C SER A 330 -0.09 1.48 -9.14
N ALA A 331 -1.35 1.02 -9.14
CA ALA A 331 -2.46 1.89 -8.78
C ALA A 331 -2.39 2.34 -7.32
N LYS A 332 -2.75 3.60 -7.10
CA LYS A 332 -2.80 4.20 -5.77
C LYS A 332 -3.88 5.27 -5.67
N MET A 333 -4.40 5.44 -4.48
CA MET A 333 -5.28 6.56 -4.13
C MET A 333 -4.86 7.20 -2.82
N GLY A 334 -5.26 8.45 -2.63
CA GLY A 334 -5.20 9.13 -1.35
C GLY A 334 -6.42 8.82 -0.50
N VAL A 335 -6.23 8.63 0.78
CA VAL A 335 -7.29 8.50 1.78
C VAL A 335 -6.99 9.38 2.98
N THR A 336 -8.01 10.03 3.54
CA THR A 336 -7.88 10.85 4.75
C THR A 336 -7.55 10.01 5.97
N VAL A 337 -6.83 10.59 6.91
CA VAL A 337 -6.25 9.86 8.06
C VAL A 337 -7.25 9.52 9.15
N ASP A 338 -8.40 10.18 9.16
CA ASP A 338 -9.34 10.24 10.29
C ASP A 338 -10.68 9.52 10.04
N SER A 339 -10.79 8.78 8.95
CA SER A 339 -11.99 8.01 8.65
C SER A 339 -11.66 6.69 7.98
N GLY A 340 -12.51 5.68 8.25
CA GLY A 340 -12.50 4.39 7.58
C GLY A 340 -13.71 4.24 6.66
N SER A 341 -13.78 3.12 5.96
CA SER A 341 -14.92 2.72 5.15
C SER A 341 -15.05 1.20 5.07
N ASP A 342 -16.17 0.72 4.56
CA ASP A 342 -16.47 -0.73 4.44
C ASP A 342 -15.63 -1.47 3.39
N HIS A 343 -14.72 -0.79 2.70
CA HIS A 343 -13.81 -1.38 1.71
C HIS A 343 -12.32 -1.05 1.96
N MET A 344 -11.98 -0.61 3.17
CA MET A 344 -10.62 -0.21 3.52
C MET A 344 -10.14 -0.95 4.76
N GLY A 345 -9.01 -1.63 4.64
CA GLY A 345 -8.29 -2.35 5.65
C GLY A 345 -6.78 -2.08 5.58
N PHE A 346 -5.96 -3.04 6.00
CA PHE A 346 -4.49 -2.93 5.97
C PHE A 346 -3.83 -4.29 6.17
N ARG A 347 -2.56 -4.37 5.79
CA ARG A 347 -1.63 -5.45 6.21
C ARG A 347 -0.38 -4.84 6.82
N THR A 348 0.39 -5.63 7.57
CA THR A 348 1.56 -5.15 8.28
C THR A 348 2.86 -5.76 7.78
N VAL A 349 3.95 -5.07 8.08
CA VAL A 349 5.31 -5.54 7.83
C VAL A 349 6.15 -5.51 9.11
N ALA A 350 7.20 -6.33 9.12
CA ALA A 350 8.22 -6.33 10.17
C ALA A 350 9.61 -6.46 9.55
N THR A 351 10.61 -5.85 10.15
CA THR A 351 12.00 -6.07 9.79
C THR A 351 12.66 -7.06 10.76
N PRO A 352 13.76 -7.73 10.40
CA PRO A 352 14.50 -8.59 11.31
C PRO A 352 14.88 -7.91 12.63
N GLU A 353 15.23 -6.61 12.57
CA GLU A 353 15.59 -5.80 13.74
C GLU A 353 14.41 -5.57 14.69
N MET A 354 13.19 -5.48 14.18
CA MET A 354 11.97 -5.38 14.98
C MET A 354 11.68 -6.69 15.72
N LEU A 355 12.04 -7.83 15.13
CA LEU A 355 11.77 -9.16 15.68
C LEU A 355 12.86 -9.65 16.64
N SER A 356 14.03 -9.02 16.65
CA SER A 356 15.16 -9.39 17.52
C SER A 356 15.11 -8.75 18.91
N LYS A 357 14.09 -7.95 19.19
CA LYS A 357 13.83 -7.31 20.49
C LYS A 357 12.76 -8.08 21.26
#